data_3a6ef28dd75214c7146a1c229b585b40
#
_entry.id   3a6ef28dd75214c7146a1c229b585b40
#
_cell.length_a   1.000
_cell.length_b   1.000
_cell.length_c   1.000
_cell.angle_alpha   90.00
_cell.angle_beta   90.00
_cell.angle_gamma   90.00
#
_symmetry.space_group_name_H-M   'P 1'
#
loop_
_entity.id
_entity.type
_entity.pdbx_description
1 polymer ?
#
loop_
_entity_poly.entity_id
_entity_poly.type
_entity_poly.pdbx_seq_one_letter_code
_entity_poly.pdbx_strand_id
1 'polypeptide(L)'
;RIQDIVTALAYLDSRDDVGRRSLLGLGSAGIYCLLARAMAAGVHRTCADLSGFDPASDRCWLERCFVPAIRAAGDVRTVMALIAPGHLLIHGAGGGFPTAWARATYRWAGRPDRLTRFGKRQTRANIVEWITRI
;
A
#
# COMPACT_ATOMS: atom_id res chain seq x y z
N ARG A 1 4.24 11.04 9.73
CA ARG A 1 3.13 10.07 9.54
C ARG A 1 3.62 8.71 9.02
N ILE A 2 4.43 8.67 7.94
CA ILE A 2 4.98 7.39 7.44
C ILE A 2 5.86 6.76 8.51
N GLN A 3 6.76 7.53 9.12
CA GLN A 3 7.63 7.06 10.19
C GLN A 3 6.85 6.56 11.41
N ASP A 4 5.74 7.21 11.75
CA ASP A 4 4.88 6.80 12.88
C ASP A 4 4.28 5.42 12.63
N ILE A 5 3.84 5.15 11.39
CA ILE A 5 3.31 3.84 10.98
C ILE A 5 4.42 2.77 11.03
N VAL A 6 5.59 3.08 10.50
CA VAL A 6 6.75 2.16 10.53
C VAL A 6 7.15 1.85 11.97
N THR A 7 7.18 2.85 12.85
CA THR A 7 7.50 2.70 14.27
C THR A 7 6.44 1.82 14.97
N ALA A 8 5.16 2.06 14.70
CA ALA A 8 4.08 1.25 15.26
C ALA A 8 4.16 -0.22 14.80
N LEU A 9 4.47 -0.46 13.52
CA LEU A 9 4.67 -1.81 12.99
C LEU A 9 5.87 -2.49 13.63
N ALA A 10 6.98 -1.80 13.81
CA ALA A 10 8.18 -2.32 14.48
C ALA A 10 7.89 -2.65 15.95
N TYR A 11 7.14 -1.79 16.65
CA TYR A 11 6.70 -2.08 18.02
C TYR A 11 5.84 -3.35 18.09
N LEU A 12 4.85 -3.48 17.21
CA LEU A 12 4.01 -4.69 17.16
C LEU A 12 4.84 -5.95 16.81
N ASP A 13 5.90 -5.79 16.02
CA ASP A 13 6.79 -6.89 15.65
C ASP A 13 7.66 -7.36 16.82
N SER A 14 7.97 -6.48 17.77
CA SER A 14 8.73 -6.81 18.98
C SER A 14 7.90 -7.51 20.07
N ARG A 15 6.59 -7.68 19.87
CA ARG A 15 5.69 -8.26 20.87
C ARG A 15 5.37 -9.73 20.55
N ASP A 16 5.60 -10.61 21.51
CA ASP A 16 5.34 -12.05 21.40
C ASP A 16 3.83 -12.39 21.46
N ASP A 17 3.01 -11.50 22.02
CA ASP A 17 1.56 -11.66 22.17
C ASP A 17 0.75 -11.17 20.93
N VAL A 18 1.45 -10.60 19.93
CA VAL A 18 0.83 -10.11 18.69
C VAL A 18 1.03 -11.11 17.55
N GLY A 19 -0.07 -11.67 17.06
CA GLY A 19 -0.06 -12.57 15.92
C GLY A 19 0.04 -11.86 14.56
N ARG A 20 -0.76 -12.27 13.60
CA ARG A 20 -0.79 -11.68 12.25
C ARG A 20 -1.22 -10.21 12.29
N ARG A 21 -0.45 -9.37 11.63
CA ARG A 21 -0.71 -7.94 11.52
C ARG A 21 -1.12 -7.60 10.10
N SER A 22 -2.15 -6.79 9.96
CA SER A 22 -2.58 -6.23 8.69
C SER A 22 -2.63 -4.71 8.78
N LEU A 23 -2.34 -4.04 7.67
CA LEU A 23 -2.30 -2.58 7.58
C LEU A 23 -3.45 -2.08 6.71
N LEU A 24 -4.28 -1.21 7.28
CA LEU A 24 -5.41 -0.62 6.57
C LEU A 24 -5.30 0.90 6.58
N GLY A 25 -5.16 1.49 5.41
CA GLY A 25 -5.21 2.93 5.19
C GLY A 25 -6.50 3.35 4.50
N LEU A 26 -7.32 4.15 5.17
CA LEU A 26 -8.56 4.70 4.64
C LEU A 26 -8.41 6.19 4.33
N GLY A 27 -9.02 6.64 3.23
CA GLY A 27 -8.96 8.04 2.82
C GLY A 27 -7.52 8.52 2.61
N SER A 28 -7.17 9.67 3.19
CA SER A 28 -5.82 10.23 3.08
C SER A 28 -4.72 9.38 3.72
N ALA A 29 -5.06 8.44 4.61
CA ALA A 29 -4.09 7.55 5.22
C ALA A 29 -3.61 6.44 4.27
N GLY A 30 -4.33 6.17 3.18
CA GLY A 30 -4.00 5.07 2.25
C GLY A 30 -2.62 5.22 1.63
N ILE A 31 -2.27 6.41 1.14
CA ILE A 31 -0.94 6.65 0.56
C ILE A 31 0.18 6.52 1.60
N TYR A 32 -0.02 6.98 2.84
CA TYR A 32 0.96 6.83 3.91
C TYR A 32 1.18 5.36 4.28
N CYS A 33 0.09 4.57 4.34
CA CYS A 33 0.15 3.14 4.60
C CYS A 33 0.87 2.38 3.48
N LEU A 34 0.63 2.74 2.22
CA LEU A 34 1.31 2.15 1.08
C LEU A 34 2.83 2.37 1.15
N LEU A 35 3.26 3.62 1.42
CA LEU A 35 4.66 3.98 1.56
C LEU A 35 5.32 3.30 2.78
N ALA A 36 4.64 3.31 3.93
CA ALA A 36 5.14 2.65 5.14
C ALA A 36 5.30 1.14 4.94
N ARG A 37 4.37 0.50 4.23
CA ARG A 37 4.45 -0.95 3.94
C ARG A 37 5.68 -1.33 3.12
N ALA A 38 6.08 -0.50 2.18
CA ALA A 38 7.29 -0.76 1.38
C ALA A 38 8.57 -0.77 2.25
N MET A 39 8.53 -0.11 3.40
CA MET A 39 9.66 0.00 4.35
C MET A 39 9.57 -0.99 5.53
N ALA A 40 8.44 -1.67 5.69
CA ALA A 40 8.19 -2.55 6.83
C ALA A 40 7.94 -3.99 6.38
N ALA A 41 8.60 -4.94 7.01
CA ALA A 41 8.35 -6.37 6.87
C ALA A 41 7.23 -6.84 7.84
N GLY A 42 6.87 -8.13 7.80
CA GLY A 42 6.00 -8.75 8.80
C GLY A 42 4.50 -8.40 8.70
N VAL A 43 4.08 -7.64 7.69
CA VAL A 43 2.67 -7.32 7.47
C VAL A 43 2.02 -8.36 6.57
N HIS A 44 0.98 -9.01 7.08
CA HIS A 44 0.29 -10.09 6.37
C HIS A 44 -0.49 -9.59 5.16
N ARG A 45 -1.34 -8.57 5.35
CA ARG A 45 -2.13 -7.94 4.29
C ARG A 45 -2.10 -6.42 4.41
N THR A 46 -2.09 -5.75 3.27
CA THR A 46 -2.17 -4.29 3.22
C THR A 46 -3.30 -3.87 2.30
N CYS A 47 -4.20 -3.04 2.81
CA CYS A 47 -5.26 -2.41 2.04
C CYS A 47 -5.09 -0.90 2.08
N ALA A 48 -5.00 -0.26 0.91
CA ALA A 48 -4.81 1.18 0.80
C ALA A 48 -5.90 1.82 -0.07
N ASP A 49 -6.68 2.73 0.53
CA ASP A 49 -7.56 3.64 -0.20
C ASP A 49 -6.73 4.80 -0.75
N LEU A 50 -6.61 4.89 -2.06
CA LEU A 50 -5.83 5.96 -2.68
C LEU A 50 -6.63 7.24 -2.87
N SER A 51 -7.95 7.19 -2.70
CA SER A 51 -8.84 8.38 -2.77
C SER A 51 -8.57 9.29 -3.97
N GLY A 52 -8.34 8.70 -5.13
CA GLY A 52 -8.01 9.43 -6.36
C GLY A 52 -6.63 10.09 -6.33
N PHE A 53 -5.68 9.60 -5.53
CA PHE A 53 -4.30 10.09 -5.54
C PHE A 53 -3.69 9.91 -6.94
N ASP A 54 -3.23 11.02 -7.52
CA ASP A 54 -2.57 11.02 -8.83
C ASP A 54 -1.04 11.10 -8.65
N PRO A 55 -0.31 9.99 -8.83
CA PRO A 55 1.15 10.00 -8.70
C PRO A 55 1.88 10.75 -9.82
N ALA A 56 1.20 11.08 -10.92
CA ALA A 56 1.77 11.90 -11.99
C ALA A 56 1.76 13.40 -11.66
N SER A 57 0.93 13.82 -10.71
CA SER A 57 0.77 15.21 -10.31
C SER A 57 1.71 15.61 -9.18
N ASP A 58 2.63 16.54 -9.47
CA ASP A 58 3.50 17.13 -8.44
C ASP A 58 2.69 17.82 -7.35
N ARG A 59 1.62 18.49 -7.73
CA ARG A 59 0.70 19.13 -6.80
C ARG A 59 0.08 18.12 -5.83
N CYS A 60 -0.33 16.98 -6.33
CA CYS A 60 -0.90 15.92 -5.50
C CYS A 60 0.10 15.43 -4.44
N TRP A 61 1.36 15.26 -4.83
CA TRP A 61 2.43 14.92 -3.89
C TRP A 61 2.66 16.02 -2.85
N LEU A 62 2.74 17.28 -3.27
CA LEU A 62 2.97 18.41 -2.37
C LEU A 62 1.85 18.57 -1.34
N GLU A 63 0.60 18.47 -1.77
CA GLU A 63 -0.56 18.72 -0.91
C GLU A 63 -0.93 17.52 -0.01
N ARG A 64 -0.73 16.30 -0.49
CA ARG A 64 -1.26 15.09 0.17
C ARG A 64 -0.21 14.22 0.83
N CYS A 65 0.99 14.13 0.28
CA CYS A 65 2.03 13.27 0.80
C CYS A 65 3.42 13.72 0.34
N PHE A 66 3.91 14.79 0.92
CA PHE A 66 5.23 15.28 0.55
C PHE A 66 6.34 14.33 1.02
N VAL A 67 7.03 13.73 0.05
CA VAL A 67 8.24 12.92 0.29
C VAL A 67 9.31 13.40 -0.68
N PRO A 68 10.41 14.00 -0.19
CA PRO A 68 11.49 14.48 -1.04
C PRO A 68 12.04 13.36 -1.94
N ALA A 69 12.31 13.70 -3.19
CA ALA A 69 12.89 12.81 -4.20
C ALA A 69 12.08 11.54 -4.54
N ILE A 70 10.84 11.38 -4.07
CA ILE A 70 10.04 10.18 -4.33
C ILE A 70 9.85 9.91 -5.84
N ARG A 71 9.69 10.97 -6.64
CA ARG A 71 9.55 10.87 -8.11
C ARG A 71 10.81 10.34 -8.76
N ALA A 72 11.98 10.77 -8.32
CA ALA A 72 13.29 10.28 -8.79
C ALA A 72 13.53 8.82 -8.37
N ALA A 73 12.97 8.39 -7.24
CA ALA A 73 13.02 7.01 -6.76
C ALA A 73 12.02 6.08 -7.45
N GLY A 74 11.21 6.57 -8.41
CA GLY A 74 10.25 5.78 -9.18
C GLY A 74 8.84 5.76 -8.60
N ASP A 75 8.54 6.67 -7.68
CA ASP A 75 7.22 6.94 -7.08
C ASP A 75 6.49 5.68 -6.56
N VAL A 76 5.17 5.63 -6.68
CA VAL A 76 4.33 4.49 -6.27
C VAL A 76 4.65 3.19 -7.02
N ARG A 77 5.27 3.27 -8.19
CA ARG A 77 5.67 2.09 -8.98
C ARG A 77 6.72 1.28 -8.23
N THR A 78 7.77 1.93 -7.76
CA THR A 78 8.82 1.31 -6.92
C THR A 78 8.23 0.85 -5.58
N VAL A 79 7.40 1.69 -4.94
CA VAL A 79 6.77 1.37 -3.65
C VAL A 79 5.98 0.06 -3.73
N MET A 80 5.11 -0.09 -4.74
CA MET A 80 4.33 -1.31 -4.91
C MET A 80 5.20 -2.53 -5.27
N ALA A 81 6.26 -2.34 -6.04
CA ALA A 81 7.21 -3.42 -6.37
C ALA A 81 7.95 -3.92 -5.12
N LEU A 82 8.33 -3.03 -4.20
CA LEU A 82 8.98 -3.39 -2.93
C LEU A 82 8.06 -4.17 -1.98
N ILE A 83 6.75 -4.05 -2.12
CA ILE A 83 5.79 -4.81 -1.32
C ILE A 83 5.68 -6.27 -1.78
N ALA A 84 5.98 -6.56 -3.05
CA ALA A 84 5.93 -7.93 -3.57
C ALA A 84 6.89 -8.88 -2.81
N PRO A 85 6.44 -10.11 -2.54
CA PRO A 85 5.20 -10.78 -2.87
C PRO A 85 4.09 -10.66 -1.80
N GLY A 86 4.09 -9.64 -0.99
CA GLY A 86 3.10 -9.41 0.06
C GLY A 86 1.68 -9.19 -0.49
N HIS A 87 0.65 -9.51 0.29
CA HIS A 87 -0.72 -9.23 -0.12
C HIS A 87 -1.02 -7.73 -0.12
N LEU A 88 -1.36 -7.19 -1.27
CA LEU A 88 -1.67 -5.78 -1.46
C LEU A 88 -3.01 -5.60 -2.19
N LEU A 89 -3.93 -4.89 -1.56
CA LEU A 89 -5.14 -4.37 -2.21
C LEU A 89 -5.06 -2.84 -2.26
N ILE A 90 -5.19 -2.29 -3.44
CA ILE A 90 -5.39 -0.84 -3.63
C ILE A 90 -6.77 -0.58 -4.22
N HIS A 91 -7.44 0.44 -3.72
CA HIS A 91 -8.74 0.85 -4.25
C HIS A 91 -8.88 2.38 -4.29
N GLY A 92 -9.88 2.88 -5.01
CA GLY A 92 -9.98 4.31 -5.29
C GLY A 92 -8.83 4.84 -6.14
N ALA A 93 -8.19 3.97 -6.91
CA ALA A 93 -6.91 4.23 -7.58
C ALA A 93 -7.04 4.99 -8.92
N GLY A 94 -8.26 5.32 -9.36
CA GLY A 94 -8.46 5.92 -10.67
C GLY A 94 -7.97 5.06 -11.86
N GLY A 95 -8.39 5.40 -13.08
CA GLY A 95 -8.05 4.63 -14.28
C GLY A 95 -6.56 4.67 -14.65
N GLY A 96 -5.91 5.80 -14.44
CA GLY A 96 -4.52 6.05 -14.83
C GLY A 96 -3.46 5.66 -13.77
N PHE A 97 -3.85 5.04 -12.66
CA PHE A 97 -2.89 4.68 -11.62
C PHE A 97 -1.92 3.58 -12.10
N PRO A 98 -0.59 3.79 -12.04
CA PRO A 98 0.40 2.95 -12.68
C PRO A 98 0.63 1.65 -11.92
N THR A 99 0.12 0.52 -12.42
CA THR A 99 0.30 -0.80 -11.79
C THR A 99 1.10 -1.79 -12.63
N ALA A 100 1.51 -1.42 -13.84
CA ALA A 100 2.15 -2.35 -14.79
C ALA A 100 3.44 -2.96 -14.21
N TRP A 101 4.31 -2.15 -13.63
CA TRP A 101 5.55 -2.61 -13.02
C TRP A 101 5.29 -3.51 -11.81
N ALA A 102 4.41 -3.10 -10.90
CA ALA A 102 4.04 -3.95 -9.77
C ALA A 102 3.49 -5.30 -10.22
N ARG A 103 2.59 -5.32 -11.21
CA ARG A 103 2.06 -6.57 -11.79
C ARG A 103 3.16 -7.47 -12.35
N ALA A 104 4.15 -6.88 -13.04
CA ALA A 104 5.30 -7.63 -13.56
C ALA A 104 6.13 -8.22 -12.42
N THR A 105 6.41 -7.44 -11.36
CA THR A 105 7.16 -7.89 -10.19
C THR A 105 6.43 -9.03 -9.46
N TYR A 106 5.12 -8.91 -9.25
CA TYR A 106 4.32 -9.96 -8.62
C TYR A 106 4.27 -11.26 -9.46
N ARG A 107 4.20 -11.15 -10.80
CA ARG A 107 4.31 -12.32 -11.69
C ARG A 107 5.69 -12.97 -11.59
N TRP A 108 6.75 -12.16 -11.64
CA TRP A 108 8.12 -12.66 -11.49
C TRP A 108 8.34 -13.35 -10.14
N ALA A 109 7.75 -12.83 -9.06
CA ALA A 109 7.76 -13.45 -7.74
C ALA A 109 6.84 -14.68 -7.61
N GLY A 110 6.16 -15.11 -8.68
CA GLY A 110 5.25 -16.26 -8.69
C GLY A 110 3.94 -16.06 -7.92
N ARG A 111 3.58 -14.82 -7.58
CA ARG A 111 2.40 -14.50 -6.77
C ARG A 111 1.52 -13.39 -7.36
N PRO A 112 1.11 -13.51 -8.64
CA PRO A 112 0.25 -12.52 -9.26
C PRO A 112 -1.12 -12.36 -8.58
N ASP A 113 -1.57 -13.38 -7.88
CA ASP A 113 -2.80 -13.44 -7.09
C ASP A 113 -2.82 -12.48 -5.88
N ARG A 114 -1.64 -12.02 -5.43
CA ARG A 114 -1.51 -11.19 -4.23
C ARG A 114 -1.62 -9.69 -4.46
N LEU A 115 -1.68 -9.24 -5.70
CA LEU A 115 -1.93 -7.84 -6.04
C LEU A 115 -3.35 -7.67 -6.57
N THR A 116 -4.18 -6.98 -5.80
CA THR A 116 -5.57 -6.66 -6.17
C THR A 116 -5.72 -5.15 -6.37
N ARG A 117 -6.35 -4.73 -7.44
CA ARG A 117 -6.64 -3.32 -7.73
C ARG A 117 -8.10 -3.11 -8.10
N PHE A 118 -8.72 -2.12 -7.46
CA PHE A 118 -10.03 -1.59 -7.83
C PHE A 118 -9.92 -0.09 -8.15
N GLY A 119 -10.47 0.32 -9.29
CA GLY A 119 -10.51 1.74 -9.67
C GLY A 119 -11.43 2.55 -8.74
N LYS A 120 -12.54 1.96 -8.32
CA LYS A 120 -13.50 2.58 -7.39
C LYS A 120 -13.17 2.24 -5.94
N ARG A 121 -13.63 3.07 -5.02
CA ARG A 121 -13.57 2.78 -3.58
C ARG A 121 -14.39 1.54 -3.27
N GLN A 122 -13.83 0.69 -2.43
CA GLN A 122 -14.52 -0.51 -1.95
C GLN A 122 -15.38 -0.20 -0.72
N THR A 123 -16.40 -1.01 -0.53
CA THR A 123 -17.26 -0.95 0.67
C THR A 123 -16.48 -1.43 1.89
N ARG A 124 -16.92 -1.00 3.07
CA ARG A 124 -16.35 -1.49 4.34
C ARG A 124 -16.42 -3.01 4.43
N ALA A 125 -17.54 -3.61 4.04
CA ALA A 125 -17.73 -5.06 4.06
C ALA A 125 -16.67 -5.79 3.20
N ASN A 126 -16.46 -5.34 1.96
CA ASN A 126 -15.47 -5.93 1.06
C ASN A 126 -14.04 -5.80 1.62
N ILE A 127 -13.72 -4.65 2.21
CA ILE A 127 -12.40 -4.41 2.81
C ILE A 127 -12.18 -5.35 4.01
N VAL A 128 -13.16 -5.46 4.91
CA VAL A 128 -13.08 -6.33 6.08
C VAL A 128 -12.95 -7.79 5.65
N GLU A 129 -13.78 -8.26 4.73
CA GLU A 129 -13.68 -9.61 4.19
C GLU A 129 -12.29 -9.90 3.63
N TRP A 130 -11.74 -8.97 2.83
CA TRP A 130 -10.43 -9.18 2.21
C TRP A 130 -9.28 -9.18 3.23
N ILE A 131 -9.29 -8.24 4.20
CA ILE A 131 -8.18 -8.08 5.15
C ILE A 131 -8.15 -9.17 6.22
N THR A 132 -9.29 -9.80 6.51
CA THR A 132 -9.42 -10.87 7.51
C THR A 132 -9.22 -12.27 6.95
N ARG A 133 -9.07 -12.44 5.63
CA ARG A 133 -8.78 -13.76 5.04
C ARG A 133 -7.48 -14.35 5.61
N ILE A 134 -7.59 -15.58 6.03
CA ILE A 134 -6.47 -16.37 6.56
C ILE A 134 -5.54 -16.84 5.44
#